data_16e8f9b0ca443e328ad8da0728ddc87b
#
_entry.id   16e8f9b0ca443e328ad8da0728ddc87b
#
_cell.length_a   1.000
_cell.length_b   1.000
_cell.length_c   1.000
_cell.angle_alpha   90.00
_cell.angle_beta   90.00
_cell.angle_gamma   90.00
#
_symmetry.space_group_name_H-M   'P 1'
#
loop_
_entity.id
_entity.type
_entity.pdbx_description
1 polymer ?
#
loop_
_entity_poly.entity_id
_entity_poly.type
_entity_poly.pdbx_seq_one_letter_code
_entity_poly.pdbx_strand_id
1 'polypeptide(L)'
;MVSFTQKYTIIQLLEDMPEGAKYSANEWPLHVTIADTFAVDWQGGILLDELTELLARHKTVLSKASRDEYFGPKKETQVTLLDMSKDLLDLHNDLIDFLKKAGALFNDPQYLGSGFRAHATVQPHARLQAGDWVKFNELTLIDMFPGGDPYQRKLLKKMKLSNDDLTHE
;
A
#
# COMPACT_ATOMS: atom_id res chain seq x y z
N MET A 1 -26.08 7.85 7.32
CA MET A 1 -24.71 7.35 7.36
C MET A 1 -24.46 6.39 6.21
N VAL A 2 -23.40 6.60 5.46
CA VAL A 2 -23.02 5.69 4.40
C VAL A 2 -22.09 4.64 4.97
N SER A 3 -22.36 3.38 4.66
CA SER A 3 -21.57 2.25 5.10
C SER A 3 -21.16 1.45 3.87
N PHE A 4 -19.86 1.18 3.76
CA PHE A 4 -19.32 0.39 2.67
C PHE A 4 -18.91 -0.99 3.21
N THR A 5 -19.34 -2.03 2.54
CA THR A 5 -18.93 -3.40 2.88
C THR A 5 -17.64 -3.79 2.16
N GLN A 6 -17.38 -3.18 1.00
CA GLN A 6 -16.19 -3.47 0.20
C GLN A 6 -15.00 -2.71 0.76
N LYS A 7 -13.90 -3.42 0.97
CA LYS A 7 -12.66 -2.86 1.54
C LYS A 7 -11.49 -3.04 0.59
N TYR A 8 -10.53 -2.13 0.70
CA TYR A 8 -9.34 -2.09 -0.14
C TYR A 8 -8.10 -1.77 0.67
N THR A 9 -6.94 -2.05 0.09
CA THR A 9 -5.65 -1.55 0.59
C THR A 9 -4.80 -1.18 -0.63
N ILE A 10 -3.84 -0.28 -0.45
CA ILE A 10 -2.92 0.12 -1.51
C ILE A 10 -1.50 -0.18 -1.06
N ILE A 11 -0.78 -0.94 -1.86
CA ILE A 11 0.52 -1.49 -1.51
C ILE A 11 1.53 -1.27 -2.62
N GLN A 12 2.82 -1.32 -2.25
CA GLN A 12 3.91 -1.51 -3.20
C GLN A 12 4.27 -2.98 -3.18
N LEU A 13 4.07 -3.68 -4.29
CA LEU A 13 4.49 -5.07 -4.41
C LEU A 13 6.00 -5.15 -4.54
N LEU A 14 6.60 -6.13 -3.86
CA LEU A 14 8.01 -6.45 -3.96
C LEU A 14 8.23 -7.78 -4.69
N GLU A 15 7.16 -8.34 -5.23
CA GLU A 15 7.14 -9.54 -6.08
C GLU A 15 6.21 -9.28 -7.24
N ASP A 16 6.47 -9.89 -8.38
CA ASP A 16 5.62 -9.71 -9.56
C ASP A 16 4.31 -10.47 -9.41
N MET A 17 3.21 -9.76 -9.63
CA MET A 17 1.87 -10.35 -9.74
C MET A 17 1.08 -9.58 -10.78
N PRO A 18 0.35 -10.27 -11.68
CA PRO A 18 -0.42 -9.57 -12.71
C PRO A 18 -1.73 -9.00 -12.17
N GLU A 19 -2.26 -7.99 -12.85
CA GLU A 19 -3.61 -7.51 -12.56
C GLU A 19 -4.60 -8.66 -12.72
N GLY A 20 -5.60 -8.70 -11.83
CA GLY A 20 -6.59 -9.76 -11.79
C GLY A 20 -6.18 -10.99 -10.99
N ALA A 21 -4.92 -11.08 -10.56
CA ALA A 21 -4.46 -12.20 -9.75
C ALA A 21 -5.23 -12.27 -8.43
N LYS A 22 -5.56 -13.48 -8.01
CA LYS A 22 -6.20 -13.76 -6.72
C LYS A 22 -5.26 -14.57 -5.86
N TYR A 23 -5.34 -14.34 -4.55
CA TYR A 23 -4.57 -15.10 -3.58
C TYR A 23 -5.31 -15.17 -2.24
N SER A 24 -4.90 -16.12 -1.41
CA SER A 24 -5.47 -16.28 -0.08
C SER A 24 -5.06 -15.15 0.86
N ALA A 25 -5.97 -14.74 1.75
CA ALA A 25 -5.65 -13.77 2.79
C ALA A 25 -4.50 -14.20 3.70
N ASN A 26 -4.16 -15.49 3.68
CA ASN A 26 -3.06 -16.04 4.49
C ASN A 26 -1.76 -16.21 3.71
N GLU A 27 -1.75 -15.86 2.43
CA GLU A 27 -0.60 -16.07 1.54
C GLU A 27 -0.26 -14.82 0.76
N TRP A 28 0.04 -13.73 1.47
CA TRP A 28 0.38 -12.47 0.85
C TRP A 28 1.73 -12.51 0.12
N PRO A 29 1.82 -11.87 -1.04
CA PRO A 29 3.13 -11.56 -1.62
C PRO A 29 3.89 -10.60 -0.71
N LEU A 30 5.21 -10.55 -0.86
CA LEU A 30 6.01 -9.56 -0.13
C LEU A 30 5.63 -8.16 -0.60
N HIS A 31 5.34 -7.26 0.32
CA HIS A 31 4.86 -5.92 -0.01
C HIS A 31 5.05 -4.94 1.14
N VAL A 32 4.92 -3.65 0.81
CA VAL A 32 4.83 -2.58 1.79
C VAL A 32 3.49 -1.87 1.60
N THR A 33 2.71 -1.76 2.67
CA THR A 33 1.41 -1.07 2.62
C THR A 33 1.64 0.44 2.71
N ILE A 34 1.01 1.20 1.79
CA ILE A 34 1.06 2.67 1.79
C ILE A 34 -0.26 3.26 2.29
N ALA A 35 -1.39 2.62 1.98
CA ALA A 35 -2.69 2.98 2.54
C ALA A 35 -3.32 1.73 3.13
N ASP A 36 -3.41 1.70 4.44
CA ASP A 36 -4.00 0.58 5.16
C ASP A 36 -5.51 0.51 4.87
N THR A 37 -6.16 -0.57 5.30
CA THR A 37 -7.53 -0.93 4.91
C THR A 37 -8.51 0.23 4.99
N PHE A 38 -9.21 0.47 3.89
CA PHE A 38 -10.20 1.54 3.78
C PHE A 38 -11.38 1.10 2.90
N ALA A 39 -12.47 1.84 3.01
CA ALA A 39 -13.64 1.68 2.16
C ALA A 39 -13.92 2.99 1.44
N VAL A 40 -14.24 2.93 0.16
CA VAL A 40 -14.59 4.10 -0.64
C VAL A 40 -15.48 3.69 -1.80
N ASP A 41 -16.33 4.59 -2.25
CA ASP A 41 -17.10 4.42 -3.48
C ASP A 41 -16.27 4.99 -4.64
N TRP A 42 -15.85 4.14 -5.57
CA TRP A 42 -15.02 4.56 -6.69
C TRP A 42 -15.80 5.32 -7.78
N GLN A 43 -17.09 5.54 -7.58
CA GLN A 43 -17.93 6.33 -8.49
C GLN A 43 -17.82 5.89 -9.95
N GLY A 44 -17.98 4.57 -10.17
CA GLY A 44 -17.92 4.01 -11.52
C GLY A 44 -16.56 4.09 -12.18
N GLY A 45 -15.50 4.24 -11.37
CA GLY A 45 -14.13 4.30 -11.85
C GLY A 45 -13.56 5.70 -11.98
N ILE A 46 -14.36 6.75 -11.83
CA ILE A 46 -13.89 8.14 -11.98
C ILE A 46 -12.79 8.46 -10.94
N LEU A 47 -13.05 8.13 -9.68
CA LEU A 47 -12.07 8.38 -8.62
C LEU A 47 -10.78 7.58 -8.82
N LEU A 48 -10.91 6.36 -9.33
CA LEU A 48 -9.73 5.52 -9.57
C LEU A 48 -8.88 6.12 -10.69
N ASP A 49 -9.51 6.66 -11.72
CA ASP A 49 -8.78 7.34 -12.81
C ASP A 49 -8.08 8.59 -12.29
N GLU A 50 -8.73 9.36 -11.42
CA GLU A 50 -8.13 10.56 -10.81
C GLU A 50 -6.93 10.20 -9.93
N LEU A 51 -7.04 9.12 -9.16
CA LEU A 51 -5.94 8.62 -8.34
C LEU A 51 -4.77 8.17 -9.21
N THR A 52 -5.06 7.46 -10.29
CA THR A 52 -4.03 7.01 -11.23
C THR A 52 -3.27 8.20 -11.81
N GLU A 53 -3.97 9.27 -12.17
CA GLU A 53 -3.35 10.49 -12.67
C GLU A 53 -2.50 11.20 -11.60
N LEU A 54 -3.01 11.26 -10.38
CA LEU A 54 -2.26 11.85 -9.26
C LEU A 54 -0.93 11.13 -9.07
N LEU A 55 -0.95 9.80 -9.03
CA LEU A 55 0.24 8.99 -8.83
C LEU A 55 1.20 9.09 -10.03
N ALA A 56 0.67 9.21 -11.24
CA ALA A 56 1.50 9.35 -12.44
C ALA A 56 2.36 10.62 -12.41
N ARG A 57 1.93 11.63 -11.66
CA ARG A 57 2.66 12.89 -11.48
C ARG A 57 3.58 12.89 -10.27
N HIS A 58 3.45 11.88 -9.40
CA HIS A 58 4.27 11.77 -8.21
C HIS A 58 5.58 11.07 -8.55
N LYS A 59 6.70 11.61 -8.07
CA LYS A 59 7.99 10.99 -8.36
C LYS A 59 8.11 9.64 -7.63
N THR A 60 8.93 8.77 -8.20
CA THR A 60 9.33 7.52 -7.57
C THR A 60 10.07 7.83 -6.28
N VAL A 61 9.83 7.01 -5.26
CA VAL A 61 10.43 7.16 -3.93
C VAL A 61 11.31 5.96 -3.64
N LEU A 62 12.50 6.21 -3.10
CA LEU A 62 13.41 5.16 -2.63
C LEU A 62 13.47 5.21 -1.10
N SER A 63 13.46 4.05 -0.47
CA SER A 63 13.65 3.94 0.97
C SER A 63 14.45 2.68 1.28
N LYS A 64 15.12 2.70 2.43
CA LYS A 64 16.02 1.62 2.82
C LYS A 64 15.45 0.87 4.02
N ALA A 65 15.52 -0.45 3.98
CA ALA A 65 15.14 -1.28 5.11
C ALA A 65 16.12 -1.06 6.25
N SER A 66 15.61 -0.82 7.46
CA SER A 66 16.44 -0.43 8.61
C SER A 66 16.66 -1.55 9.62
N ARG A 67 15.59 -2.14 10.12
CA ARG A 67 15.70 -3.18 11.16
C ARG A 67 14.41 -3.99 11.26
N ASP A 68 14.52 -5.14 11.91
CA ASP A 68 13.36 -5.96 12.23
C ASP A 68 12.66 -5.44 13.49
N GLU A 69 11.35 -5.67 13.54
CA GLU A 69 10.55 -5.40 14.73
C GLU A 69 9.39 -6.38 14.76
N TYR A 70 8.73 -6.49 15.91
CA TYR A 70 7.56 -7.36 16.06
C TYR A 70 6.34 -6.51 16.34
N PHE A 71 5.31 -6.68 15.52
CA PHE A 71 4.05 -5.95 15.59
C PHE A 71 2.93 -6.85 16.10
N GLY A 72 1.82 -6.22 16.47
CA GLY A 72 0.61 -6.88 16.92
C GLY A 72 0.49 -6.92 18.44
N PRO A 73 -0.73 -7.23 18.96
CA PRO A 73 -0.99 -7.21 20.40
C PRO A 73 -0.08 -8.14 21.20
N LYS A 74 0.34 -9.26 20.61
CA LYS A 74 1.23 -10.24 21.24
C LYS A 74 2.65 -10.15 20.71
N LYS A 75 2.95 -9.13 19.90
CA LYS A 75 4.26 -8.94 19.26
C LYS A 75 4.74 -10.20 18.55
N GLU A 76 3.84 -10.84 17.80
CA GLU A 76 4.12 -12.10 17.11
C GLU A 76 4.33 -11.96 15.61
N THR A 77 4.03 -10.79 15.04
CA THR A 77 4.20 -10.54 13.61
C THR A 77 5.54 -9.87 13.35
N GLN A 78 6.45 -10.61 12.76
CA GLN A 78 7.77 -10.07 12.41
C GLN A 78 7.69 -9.22 11.16
N VAL A 79 8.22 -8.01 11.25
CA VAL A 79 8.26 -7.06 10.13
C VAL A 79 9.67 -6.49 9.98
N THR A 80 9.99 -6.02 8.77
CA THR A 80 11.19 -5.24 8.53
C THR A 80 10.76 -3.80 8.30
N LEU A 81 11.24 -2.89 9.16
CA LEU A 81 10.92 -1.47 9.07
C LEU A 81 11.72 -0.81 7.95
N LEU A 82 11.13 0.20 7.33
CA LEU A 82 11.81 1.06 6.36
C LEU A 82 12.07 2.42 6.98
N ASP A 83 13.13 3.08 6.53
CA ASP A 83 13.42 4.45 6.92
C ASP A 83 12.28 5.36 6.45
N MET A 84 11.78 6.21 7.36
CA MET A 84 10.72 7.16 7.04
C MET A 84 11.32 8.46 6.53
N SER A 85 11.62 8.50 5.23
CA SER A 85 12.07 9.72 4.60
C SER A 85 10.91 10.70 4.41
N LYS A 86 11.25 11.97 4.18
CA LYS A 86 10.23 12.99 3.85
C LYS A 86 9.47 12.59 2.60
N ASP A 87 10.17 12.08 1.57
CA ASP A 87 9.54 11.70 0.30
C ASP A 87 8.54 10.55 0.49
N LEU A 88 8.87 9.56 1.31
CA LEU A 88 7.97 8.44 1.59
C LEU A 88 6.75 8.92 2.36
N LEU A 89 6.96 9.77 3.36
CA LEU A 89 5.84 10.33 4.14
C LEU A 89 4.96 11.22 3.26
N ASP A 90 5.55 12.01 2.36
CA ASP A 90 4.78 12.83 1.42
C ASP A 90 3.92 11.97 0.51
N LEU A 91 4.46 10.86 -0.02
CA LEU A 91 3.70 9.93 -0.84
C LEU A 91 2.49 9.38 -0.07
N HIS A 92 2.73 8.93 1.16
CA HIS A 92 1.66 8.43 2.03
C HIS A 92 0.60 9.51 2.26
N ASN A 93 1.02 10.71 2.67
CA ASN A 93 0.09 11.80 2.99
C ASN A 93 -0.72 12.24 1.76
N ASP A 94 -0.10 12.35 0.60
CA ASP A 94 -0.79 12.73 -0.62
C ASP A 94 -1.87 11.71 -0.99
N LEU A 95 -1.54 10.43 -0.85
CA LEU A 95 -2.50 9.36 -1.10
C LEU A 95 -3.66 9.40 -0.09
N ILE A 96 -3.34 9.53 1.19
CA ILE A 96 -4.37 9.58 2.23
C ILE A 96 -5.27 10.81 2.07
N ASP A 97 -4.70 11.97 1.77
CA ASP A 97 -5.48 13.20 1.55
C ASP A 97 -6.44 13.04 0.38
N PHE A 98 -5.99 12.42 -0.71
CA PHE A 98 -6.87 12.12 -1.85
C PHE A 98 -8.03 11.24 -1.41
N LEU A 99 -7.73 10.16 -0.71
CA LEU A 99 -8.77 9.21 -0.27
C LEU A 99 -9.76 9.86 0.70
N LYS A 100 -9.28 10.66 1.65
CA LYS A 100 -10.15 11.38 2.58
C LYS A 100 -11.09 12.33 1.87
N LYS A 101 -10.59 13.08 0.89
CA LYS A 101 -11.43 13.99 0.10
C LYS A 101 -12.46 13.23 -0.73
N ALA A 102 -12.17 12.00 -1.10
CA ALA A 102 -13.09 11.12 -1.81
C ALA A 102 -14.12 10.44 -0.88
N GLY A 103 -14.05 10.69 0.42
CA GLY A 103 -14.98 10.13 1.40
C GLY A 103 -14.58 8.78 1.96
N ALA A 104 -13.32 8.38 1.82
CA ALA A 104 -12.86 7.09 2.31
C ALA A 104 -13.01 6.97 3.84
N LEU A 105 -13.37 5.77 4.28
CA LEU A 105 -13.45 5.40 5.69
C LEU A 105 -12.32 4.42 5.99
N PHE A 106 -11.45 4.78 6.93
CA PHE A 106 -10.30 3.95 7.28
C PHE A 106 -10.58 3.08 8.50
N ASN A 107 -10.12 1.83 8.46
CA ASN A 107 -10.29 0.91 9.59
C ASN A 107 -9.46 1.35 10.80
N ASP A 108 -8.23 1.82 10.56
CA ASP A 108 -7.26 2.10 11.61
C ASP A 108 -6.64 3.48 11.43
N PRO A 109 -7.40 4.56 11.75
CA PRO A 109 -6.90 5.93 11.55
C PRO A 109 -5.59 6.25 12.29
N GLN A 110 -5.28 5.51 13.35
CA GLN A 110 -4.05 5.72 14.11
C GLN A 110 -2.78 5.43 13.31
N TYR A 111 -2.89 4.72 12.20
CA TYR A 111 -1.74 4.40 11.35
C TYR A 111 -1.58 5.37 10.18
N LEU A 112 -2.31 6.48 10.20
CA LEU A 112 -2.24 7.51 9.15
C LEU A 112 -1.36 8.67 9.60
N GLY A 113 -0.74 9.36 8.64
CA GLY A 113 0.05 10.55 8.92
C GLY A 113 1.25 10.23 9.81
N SER A 114 1.33 10.89 10.95
CA SER A 114 2.45 10.70 11.89
C SER A 114 2.50 9.30 12.51
N GLY A 115 1.40 8.55 12.44
CA GLY A 115 1.36 7.16 12.90
C GLY A 115 1.78 6.14 11.84
N PHE A 116 2.08 6.60 10.63
CA PHE A 116 2.49 5.69 9.55
C PHE A 116 3.91 5.20 9.77
N ARG A 117 4.07 3.88 9.79
CA ARG A 117 5.38 3.23 9.90
C ARG A 117 5.51 2.21 8.77
N ALA A 118 6.23 2.60 7.71
CA ALA A 118 6.41 1.73 6.54
C ALA A 118 7.17 0.47 6.93
N HIS A 119 6.64 -0.67 6.51
CA HIS A 119 7.26 -1.96 6.81
C HIS A 119 6.82 -3.03 5.82
N ALA A 120 7.63 -4.09 5.73
CA ALA A 120 7.25 -5.30 5.01
C ALA A 120 7.19 -6.44 6.01
N THR A 121 6.04 -7.10 6.09
CA THR A 121 5.89 -8.30 6.92
C THR A 121 6.75 -9.42 6.33
N VAL A 122 7.49 -10.10 7.19
CA VAL A 122 8.29 -11.26 6.80
C VAL A 122 7.34 -12.38 6.39
N GLN A 123 7.49 -12.85 5.15
CA GLN A 123 6.67 -13.95 4.62
C GLN A 123 7.44 -15.27 4.69
N PRO A 124 6.75 -16.43 4.67
CA PRO A 124 7.45 -17.72 4.70
C PRO A 124 8.40 -17.92 3.54
N HIS A 125 8.12 -17.32 2.38
CA HIS A 125 8.88 -17.51 1.15
C HIS A 125 9.85 -16.38 0.81
N ALA A 126 9.72 -15.21 1.46
CA ALA A 126 10.50 -14.02 1.11
C ALA A 126 10.48 -12.99 2.21
N ARG A 127 11.56 -12.21 2.32
CA ARG A 127 11.63 -11.11 3.28
C ARG A 127 12.62 -10.05 2.82
N LEU A 128 12.45 -8.83 3.35
CA LEU A 128 13.49 -7.80 3.25
C LEU A 128 14.54 -8.04 4.33
N GLN A 129 15.77 -7.69 4.00
CA GLN A 129 16.86 -7.64 4.96
C GLN A 129 17.25 -6.19 5.23
N ALA A 130 17.74 -5.92 6.43
CA ALA A 130 18.26 -4.59 6.74
C ALA A 130 19.32 -4.20 5.71
N GLY A 131 19.20 -2.99 5.18
CA GLY A 131 20.08 -2.49 4.13
C GLY A 131 19.53 -2.63 2.72
N ASP A 132 18.48 -3.42 2.51
CA ASP A 132 17.84 -3.55 1.19
C ASP A 132 17.14 -2.24 0.81
N TRP A 133 17.24 -1.86 -0.47
CA TRP A 133 16.53 -0.71 -1.00
C TRP A 133 15.15 -1.14 -1.52
N VAL A 134 14.16 -0.31 -1.24
CA VAL A 134 12.79 -0.48 -1.73
C VAL A 134 12.44 0.70 -2.62
N LYS A 135 11.92 0.39 -3.80
CA LYS A 135 11.51 1.39 -4.78
C LYS A 135 9.99 1.44 -4.83
N PHE A 136 9.44 2.61 -4.53
CA PHE A 136 8.00 2.86 -4.64
C PHE A 136 7.74 3.51 -5.99
N ASN A 137 7.50 2.68 -6.99
CA ASN A 137 7.34 3.12 -8.38
C ASN A 137 6.00 2.71 -9.00
N GLU A 138 5.27 1.82 -8.34
CA GLU A 138 3.99 1.34 -8.85
C GLU A 138 3.16 0.85 -7.67
N LEU A 139 2.13 1.64 -7.33
CA LEU A 139 1.23 1.25 -6.24
C LEU A 139 0.11 0.38 -6.78
N THR A 140 -0.31 -0.59 -6.01
CA THR A 140 -1.30 -1.58 -6.41
C THR A 140 -2.51 -1.53 -5.50
N LEU A 141 -3.69 -1.44 -6.11
CA LEU A 141 -4.96 -1.48 -5.40
C LEU A 141 -5.40 -2.93 -5.23
N ILE A 142 -5.61 -3.34 -3.98
CA ILE A 142 -6.03 -4.69 -3.63
C ILE A 142 -7.46 -4.68 -3.13
N ASP A 143 -8.30 -5.56 -3.67
CA ASP A 143 -9.64 -5.84 -3.18
C ASP A 143 -9.54 -6.84 -2.03
N MET A 144 -10.03 -6.43 -0.85
CA MET A 144 -9.97 -7.24 0.36
C MET A 144 -11.16 -8.19 0.52
N PHE A 145 -12.19 -8.03 -0.34
CA PHE A 145 -13.39 -8.87 -0.31
C PHE A 145 -13.87 -9.19 -1.72
N PRO A 146 -13.03 -9.82 -2.56
CA PRO A 146 -13.43 -10.11 -3.94
C PRO A 146 -14.62 -11.08 -3.95
N GLY A 147 -15.72 -10.64 -4.59
CA GLY A 147 -16.96 -11.41 -4.58
C GLY A 147 -17.59 -11.55 -3.21
N GLY A 148 -17.21 -10.69 -2.25
CA GLY A 148 -17.71 -10.76 -0.87
C GLY A 148 -16.98 -11.77 0.00
N ASP A 149 -15.89 -12.37 -0.48
CA ASP A 149 -15.13 -13.38 0.25
C ASP A 149 -13.98 -12.73 1.05
N PRO A 150 -14.06 -12.70 2.41
CA PRO A 150 -13.02 -12.07 3.23
C PRO A 150 -11.74 -12.90 3.34
N TYR A 151 -11.73 -14.12 2.83
CA TYR A 151 -10.57 -15.01 2.87
C TYR A 151 -9.74 -14.96 1.59
N GLN A 152 -10.18 -14.15 0.62
CA GLN A 152 -9.49 -13.96 -0.64
C GLN A 152 -9.07 -12.51 -0.83
N ARG A 153 -8.07 -12.32 -1.69
CA ARG A 153 -7.61 -10.99 -2.11
C ARG A 153 -7.52 -10.98 -3.62
N LYS A 154 -7.75 -9.82 -4.23
CA LYS A 154 -7.63 -9.68 -5.67
C LYS A 154 -6.90 -8.40 -6.01
N LEU A 155 -5.89 -8.50 -6.87
CA LEU A 155 -5.15 -7.38 -7.39
C LEU A 155 -5.97 -6.71 -8.49
N LEU A 156 -6.48 -5.49 -8.24
CA LEU A 156 -7.39 -4.81 -9.15
C LEU A 156 -6.67 -3.96 -10.18
N LYS A 157 -5.71 -3.15 -9.75
CA LYS A 157 -5.09 -2.17 -10.64
C LYS A 157 -3.71 -1.80 -10.16
N LYS A 158 -2.77 -1.67 -11.10
CA LYS A 158 -1.44 -1.15 -10.87
C LYS A 158 -1.37 0.30 -11.36
N MET A 159 -0.83 1.19 -10.54
CA MET A 159 -0.78 2.62 -10.81
C MET A 159 0.67 3.09 -10.72
N LYS A 160 1.25 3.45 -11.86
CA LYS A 160 2.67 3.81 -11.94
C LYS A 160 2.91 5.24 -11.47
N LEU A 161 4.04 5.43 -10.79
CA LEU A 161 4.59 6.73 -10.47
C LEU A 161 5.54 7.19 -11.59
N SER A 162 5.88 8.48 -11.57
CA SER A 162 6.82 9.03 -12.55
C SER A 162 8.24 8.55 -12.29
N ASN A 163 8.99 8.24 -13.35
CA ASN A 163 10.40 7.86 -13.26
C ASN A 163 11.35 9.00 -13.55
N ASP A 164 10.82 10.20 -13.82
CA ASP A 164 11.63 11.32 -14.32
C ASP A 164 12.80 11.67 -13.41
N ASP A 165 12.59 11.62 -12.10
CA ASP A 165 13.62 12.01 -11.13
C ASP A 165 14.79 11.03 -11.06
N LEU A 166 14.64 9.84 -11.58
CA LEU A 166 15.68 8.82 -11.56
C LEU A 166 16.66 8.95 -12.71
N THR A 167 16.40 9.85 -13.65
CA THR A 167 17.20 10.02 -14.84
C THR A 167 18.07 11.27 -14.84
N HIS A 168 18.00 12.08 -13.79
CA HIS A 168 18.68 13.39 -13.69
C HIS A 168 19.79 13.35 -12.66
N GLU A 169 20.77 12.53 -12.91
CA GLU A 169 21.92 12.38 -12.03
C GLU A 169 23.08 13.29 -12.39
#